data_a69117fda2dc65fb77b26b1ed628eb56
#
_entry.id   a69117fda2dc65fb77b26b1ed628eb56
#
_cell.length_a   1.000
_cell.length_b   1.000
_cell.length_c   1.000
_cell.angle_alpha   90.00
_cell.angle_beta   90.00
_cell.angle_gamma   90.00
#
_symmetry.space_group_name_H-M   'P 1'
#
loop_
_entity.id
_entity.type
_entity.pdbx_description
1 polymer ?
#
loop_
_entity_poly.entity_id
_entity_poly.type
_entity_poly.pdbx_seq_one_letter_code
_entity_poly.pdbx_strand_id
1 'polypeptide(L)'
;MTIQAIIPLVIMGGAFLLIAIVAHTTGQGNLDHIKSKTVGDGQHGTARWATKKEIQQTFKHIPFRPVAWRKGLDLPTDQGLVLGCVGGGPDIGPIWTKIFKQRKKGPEHPTVQALVDTDDIHCLMIGASGIGKTAFFLYPNLEYACACGMSFLALDTKGDLARNYGTIASRCYGYQVAVIDLRNPT
;
A
#
# COMPACT_ATOMS: atom_id res chain seq x y z
N MET A 1 -15.57 34.69 -55.42
CA MET A 1 -14.64 33.66 -54.93
C MET A 1 -14.33 32.76 -56.09
N THR A 2 -13.10 32.79 -56.61
CA THR A 2 -12.69 32.08 -57.80
C THR A 2 -12.54 30.59 -57.48
N ILE A 3 -12.94 29.73 -58.40
CA ILE A 3 -12.89 28.25 -58.30
C ILE A 3 -11.46 27.77 -57.87
N GLN A 4 -10.43 28.49 -58.24
CA GLN A 4 -9.04 28.22 -57.86
C GLN A 4 -8.76 28.34 -56.35
N ALA A 5 -9.55 29.11 -55.60
CA ALA A 5 -9.39 29.25 -54.15
C ALA A 5 -10.13 28.15 -53.36
N ILE A 6 -11.07 27.48 -54.00
CA ILE A 6 -11.88 26.42 -53.36
C ILE A 6 -11.18 25.05 -53.39
N ILE A 7 -10.41 24.80 -54.46
CA ILE A 7 -9.71 23.51 -54.65
C ILE A 7 -8.75 23.17 -53.49
N PRO A 8 -7.87 24.07 -53.00
CA PRO A 8 -6.96 23.74 -51.90
C PRO A 8 -7.75 23.51 -50.58
N LEU A 9 -8.86 24.21 -50.39
CA LEU A 9 -9.69 24.05 -49.18
C LEU A 9 -10.38 22.66 -49.14
N VAL A 10 -10.85 22.17 -50.30
CA VAL A 10 -11.47 20.84 -50.43
C VAL A 10 -10.42 19.73 -50.24
N ILE A 11 -9.21 19.91 -50.78
CA ILE A 11 -8.12 18.96 -50.62
C ILE A 11 -7.65 18.92 -49.17
N MET A 12 -7.52 20.06 -48.49
CA MET A 12 -7.18 20.11 -47.05
C MET A 12 -8.24 19.47 -46.20
N GLY A 13 -9.53 19.75 -46.47
CA GLY A 13 -10.65 19.12 -45.74
C GLY A 13 -10.71 17.60 -45.94
N GLY A 14 -10.47 17.12 -47.14
CA GLY A 14 -10.41 15.71 -47.47
C GLY A 14 -9.20 15.01 -46.79
N ALA A 15 -8.04 15.65 -46.77
CA ALA A 15 -6.87 15.12 -46.05
C ALA A 15 -7.10 15.05 -44.53
N PHE A 16 -7.73 16.07 -43.97
CA PHE A 16 -8.06 16.09 -42.55
C PHE A 16 -9.08 14.99 -42.16
N LEU A 17 -10.06 14.76 -43.03
CA LEU A 17 -11.05 13.70 -42.84
C LEU A 17 -10.42 12.31 -42.97
N LEU A 18 -9.51 12.11 -43.89
CA LEU A 18 -8.74 10.88 -44.04
C LEU A 18 -7.86 10.60 -42.81
N ILE A 19 -7.15 11.63 -42.33
CA ILE A 19 -6.34 11.52 -41.08
C ILE A 19 -7.22 11.19 -39.90
N ALA A 20 -8.38 11.81 -39.78
CA ALA A 20 -9.33 11.52 -38.69
C ALA A 20 -9.88 10.08 -38.76
N ILE A 21 -10.18 9.58 -39.95
CA ILE A 21 -10.61 8.18 -40.15
C ILE A 21 -9.48 7.21 -39.82
N VAL A 22 -8.26 7.48 -40.29
CA VAL A 22 -7.09 6.64 -39.99
C VAL A 22 -6.77 6.68 -38.50
N ALA A 23 -6.81 7.85 -37.88
CA ALA A 23 -6.61 7.97 -36.42
C ALA A 23 -7.69 7.22 -35.64
N HIS A 24 -8.95 7.25 -36.10
CA HIS A 24 -10.04 6.53 -35.46
C HIS A 24 -9.92 5.01 -35.66
N THR A 25 -9.44 4.54 -36.80
CA THR A 25 -9.31 3.11 -37.10
C THR A 25 -8.00 2.51 -36.59
N THR A 26 -6.91 3.27 -36.53
CA THR A 26 -5.59 2.82 -36.05
C THR A 26 -5.30 3.24 -34.60
N GLY A 27 -5.93 4.29 -34.08
CA GLY A 27 -5.76 4.80 -32.71
C GLY A 27 -6.49 3.97 -31.64
N GLN A 28 -7.24 2.96 -32.03
CA GLN A 28 -7.82 1.97 -31.10
C GLN A 28 -6.89 0.76 -30.95
N GLY A 29 -5.63 0.98 -30.72
CA GLY A 29 -4.83 0.03 -29.95
C GLY A 29 -5.27 0.05 -28.49
N ASN A 30 -6.56 -0.02 -28.27
CA ASN A 30 -7.17 -0.18 -26.95
C ASN A 30 -6.68 -1.50 -26.39
N LEU A 31 -5.88 -1.41 -25.34
CA LEU A 31 -5.58 -2.54 -24.44
C LEU A 31 -6.87 -3.19 -23.88
N ASP A 32 -8.02 -2.56 -24.07
CA ASP A 32 -9.35 -3.08 -23.76
C ASP A 32 -9.73 -4.34 -24.55
N HIS A 33 -9.02 -4.66 -25.64
CA HIS A 33 -9.15 -5.94 -26.35
C HIS A 33 -8.28 -7.07 -25.80
N ILE A 34 -7.43 -6.80 -24.81
CA ILE A 34 -6.85 -7.87 -24.00
C ILE A 34 -7.97 -8.40 -23.09
N LYS A 35 -8.91 -9.11 -23.68
CA LYS A 35 -9.84 -9.93 -22.90
C LYS A 35 -8.96 -10.92 -22.13
N SER A 36 -8.94 -10.78 -20.81
CA SER A 36 -8.41 -11.83 -19.95
C SER A 36 -9.15 -13.12 -20.35
N LYS A 37 -8.48 -13.96 -21.12
CA LYS A 37 -9.00 -15.28 -21.44
C LYS A 37 -8.99 -16.02 -20.12
N THR A 38 -10.15 -16.31 -19.58
CA THR A 38 -10.29 -17.21 -18.44
C THR A 38 -9.71 -18.53 -18.90
N VAL A 39 -8.47 -18.78 -18.55
CA VAL A 39 -7.84 -20.08 -18.80
C VAL A 39 -8.58 -21.05 -17.89
N GLY A 40 -9.20 -22.05 -18.48
CA GLY A 40 -10.16 -23.00 -17.98
C GLY A 40 -10.20 -23.24 -16.48
N ASP A 41 -11.40 -23.42 -15.96
CA ASP A 41 -11.68 -23.69 -14.56
C ASP A 41 -10.70 -24.73 -13.98
N GLY A 42 -9.80 -24.27 -13.09
CA GLY A 42 -9.29 -25.15 -12.07
C GLY A 42 -7.91 -25.76 -12.24
N GLN A 43 -7.18 -25.63 -13.35
CA GLN A 43 -5.86 -26.27 -13.46
C GLN A 43 -4.74 -25.60 -12.62
N HIS A 44 -4.89 -24.32 -12.29
CA HIS A 44 -3.90 -23.56 -11.50
C HIS A 44 -4.54 -22.68 -10.42
N GLY A 45 -5.79 -22.96 -10.04
CA GLY A 45 -6.54 -22.13 -9.10
C GLY A 45 -7.06 -20.83 -9.75
N THR A 46 -8.16 -20.32 -9.25
CA THR A 46 -8.71 -19.01 -9.62
C THR A 46 -8.25 -17.98 -8.61
N ALA A 47 -7.24 -17.18 -8.94
CA ALA A 47 -6.85 -16.05 -8.11
C ALA A 47 -7.81 -14.87 -8.36
N ARG A 48 -8.30 -14.25 -7.30
CA ARG A 48 -9.11 -13.04 -7.33
C ARG A 48 -8.73 -12.11 -6.18
N TRP A 49 -9.11 -10.87 -6.28
CA TRP A 49 -8.96 -9.96 -5.16
C TRP A 49 -9.88 -10.37 -4.01
N ALA A 50 -9.35 -10.36 -2.79
CA ALA A 50 -10.13 -10.61 -1.60
C ALA A 50 -11.18 -9.51 -1.38
N THR A 51 -12.37 -9.90 -0.97
CA THR A 51 -13.41 -8.95 -0.58
C THR A 51 -13.09 -8.34 0.78
N LYS A 52 -13.65 -7.15 1.07
CA LYS A 52 -13.47 -6.50 2.39
C LYS A 52 -13.90 -7.41 3.55
N LYS A 53 -14.95 -8.20 3.36
CA LYS A 53 -15.45 -9.14 4.37
C LYS A 53 -14.45 -10.26 4.62
N GLU A 54 -13.87 -10.83 3.59
CA GLU A 54 -12.83 -11.85 3.71
C GLU A 54 -11.60 -11.30 4.43
N ILE A 55 -11.11 -10.12 4.03
CA ILE A 55 -9.99 -9.45 4.70
C ILE A 55 -10.25 -9.27 6.19
N GLN A 56 -11.46 -8.82 6.57
CA GLN A 56 -11.83 -8.61 7.96
C GLN A 56 -11.98 -9.91 8.76
N GLN A 57 -12.33 -11.02 8.12
CA GLN A 57 -12.52 -12.31 8.78
C GLN A 57 -11.23 -13.13 8.88
N THR A 58 -10.31 -12.95 7.92
CA THR A 58 -9.06 -13.73 7.84
C THR A 58 -7.99 -13.20 8.79
N PHE A 59 -7.86 -11.88 8.91
CA PHE A 59 -6.76 -11.27 9.67
C PHE A 59 -7.17 -10.92 11.09
N LYS A 60 -6.24 -11.05 12.04
CA LYS A 60 -6.45 -10.59 13.41
C LYS A 60 -6.42 -9.06 13.46
N HIS A 61 -7.32 -8.51 14.26
CA HIS A 61 -7.43 -7.06 14.49
C HIS A 61 -6.73 -6.72 15.81
N ILE A 62 -5.56 -6.11 15.73
CA ILE A 62 -4.73 -5.79 16.90
C ILE A 62 -4.60 -4.27 17.03
N PRO A 63 -4.93 -3.68 18.19
CA PRO A 63 -4.76 -2.25 18.43
C PRO A 63 -3.29 -1.83 18.21
N PHE A 64 -3.02 -0.94 17.25
CA PHE A 64 -1.67 -0.49 16.92
C PHE A 64 -1.28 0.71 17.78
N ARG A 65 -0.46 0.47 18.83
CA ARG A 65 -0.12 1.45 19.87
C ARG A 65 1.39 1.60 20.08
N PRO A 66 2.17 2.08 19.11
CA PRO A 66 3.63 2.13 19.20
C PRO A 66 4.14 2.90 20.43
N VAL A 67 3.46 3.99 20.79
CA VAL A 67 3.86 4.81 21.97
C VAL A 67 3.74 4.05 23.29
N ALA A 68 2.72 3.21 23.42
CA ALA A 68 2.53 2.35 24.59
C ALA A 68 3.54 1.20 24.57
N TRP A 69 3.72 0.55 23.44
CA TRP A 69 4.64 -0.57 23.24
C TRP A 69 6.09 -0.21 23.56
N ARG A 70 6.57 0.95 23.15
CA ARG A 70 7.91 1.46 23.45
C ARG A 70 8.13 1.72 24.96
N LYS A 71 7.06 1.79 25.74
CA LYS A 71 7.08 1.87 27.21
C LYS A 71 6.85 0.52 27.88
N GLY A 72 6.80 -0.55 27.12
CA GLY A 72 6.51 -1.90 27.63
C GLY A 72 5.05 -2.12 28.04
N LEU A 73 4.11 -1.28 27.56
CA LEU A 73 2.68 -1.37 27.91
C LEU A 73 1.88 -1.97 26.75
N ASP A 74 0.91 -2.80 27.08
CA ASP A 74 -0.04 -3.40 26.12
C ASP A 74 0.63 -4.11 24.93
N LEU A 75 1.73 -4.81 25.17
CA LEU A 75 2.49 -5.50 24.13
C LEU A 75 1.61 -6.61 23.48
N PRO A 76 1.62 -6.70 22.14
CA PRO A 76 0.92 -7.76 21.43
C PRO A 76 1.60 -9.12 21.67
N THR A 77 0.82 -10.17 21.78
CA THR A 77 1.31 -11.55 21.96
C THR A 77 1.32 -12.34 20.66
N ASP A 78 0.46 -11.97 19.71
CA ASP A 78 0.35 -12.66 18.43
C ASP A 78 1.49 -12.23 17.50
N GLN A 79 2.33 -13.19 17.13
CA GLN A 79 3.36 -12.97 16.12
C GLN A 79 2.75 -13.02 14.72
N GLY A 80 3.24 -12.18 13.82
CA GLY A 80 2.71 -12.15 12.46
C GLY A 80 3.11 -10.91 11.67
N LEU A 81 2.54 -10.79 10.48
CA LEU A 81 2.84 -9.73 9.53
C LEU A 81 1.67 -8.74 9.46
N VAL A 82 1.96 -7.46 9.61
CA VAL A 82 0.97 -6.38 9.43
C VAL A 82 0.78 -6.14 7.93
N LEU A 83 -0.40 -6.47 7.42
CA LEU A 83 -0.76 -6.31 6.01
C LEU A 83 -1.53 -5.01 5.72
N GLY A 84 -2.16 -4.43 6.74
CA GLY A 84 -2.93 -3.22 6.57
C GLY A 84 -3.45 -2.69 7.90
N CYS A 85 -4.35 -1.73 7.83
CA CYS A 85 -5.00 -1.18 9.01
C CYS A 85 -6.47 -0.84 8.75
N VAL A 86 -7.26 -0.85 9.82
CA VAL A 86 -8.63 -0.35 9.85
C VAL A 86 -8.80 0.65 10.98
N GLY A 87 -9.64 1.65 10.78
CA GLY A 87 -9.81 2.76 11.73
C GLY A 87 -8.68 3.79 11.62
N GLY A 88 -8.70 4.79 12.48
CA GLY A 88 -7.65 5.81 12.56
C GLY A 88 -7.65 6.86 11.46
N GLY A 89 -8.55 6.79 10.49
CA GLY A 89 -8.69 7.85 9.50
C GLY A 89 -9.22 9.14 10.14
N PRO A 90 -8.82 10.34 9.64
CA PRO A 90 -9.48 11.55 10.03
C PRO A 90 -10.98 11.39 9.73
N ASP A 91 -11.83 11.70 10.69
CA ASP A 91 -13.27 11.76 10.47
C ASP A 91 -13.55 12.91 9.48
N ILE A 92 -13.47 12.58 8.19
CA ILE A 92 -13.83 13.50 7.08
C ILE A 92 -15.35 13.57 6.89
N GLY A 93 -16.09 13.26 7.94
CA GLY A 93 -17.53 13.53 7.96
C GLY A 93 -17.81 14.99 7.62
N PRO A 94 -18.95 15.30 6.95
CA PRO A 94 -19.30 16.65 6.56
C PRO A 94 -19.18 17.60 7.76
N ILE A 95 -18.70 18.83 7.52
CA ILE A 95 -18.39 19.83 8.55
C ILE A 95 -19.54 20.04 9.55
N TRP A 96 -20.78 19.84 9.13
CA TRP A 96 -22.01 19.87 9.94
C TRP A 96 -22.02 18.82 11.06
N THR A 97 -21.48 17.62 10.83
CA THR A 97 -21.46 16.58 11.88
C THR A 97 -20.48 16.92 13.01
N LYS A 98 -19.46 17.73 12.72
CA LYS A 98 -18.52 18.25 13.72
C LYS A 98 -19.14 19.34 14.61
N ILE A 99 -20.08 20.11 14.07
CA ILE A 99 -20.72 21.25 14.77
C ILE A 99 -21.81 20.75 15.72
N PHE A 100 -22.54 19.70 15.35
CA PHE A 100 -23.71 19.21 16.09
C PHE A 100 -23.51 17.96 16.93
N LYS A 101 -22.40 17.20 16.73
CA LYS A 101 -22.04 16.14 17.68
C LYS A 101 -21.42 16.76 18.93
N GLN A 102 -22.21 16.86 20.01
CA GLN A 102 -21.67 17.00 21.34
C GLN A 102 -20.57 15.95 21.51
N ARG A 103 -19.35 16.41 21.80
CA ARG A 103 -18.19 15.57 22.10
C ARG A 103 -18.58 14.61 23.25
N LYS A 104 -19.03 13.42 22.93
CA LYS A 104 -18.88 12.31 23.88
C LYS A 104 -17.36 12.16 24.05
N LYS A 105 -16.87 12.33 25.29
CA LYS A 105 -15.49 12.03 25.69
C LYS A 105 -15.21 10.55 25.37
N GLY A 106 -14.90 10.26 24.12
CA GLY A 106 -14.25 9.04 23.68
C GLY A 106 -12.72 9.25 23.69
N PRO A 107 -11.92 8.21 23.56
CA PRO A 107 -10.48 8.33 23.46
C PRO A 107 -10.17 9.35 22.35
N GLU A 108 -9.28 10.32 22.65
CA GLU A 108 -8.99 11.50 21.81
C GLU A 108 -8.54 11.17 20.37
N HIS A 109 -8.16 9.92 20.11
CA HIS A 109 -7.79 9.43 18.78
C HIS A 109 -8.45 8.05 18.54
N PRO A 110 -9.12 7.85 17.38
CA PRO A 110 -9.60 6.53 17.02
C PRO A 110 -8.41 5.58 17.00
N THR A 111 -8.50 4.49 17.74
CA THR A 111 -7.44 3.49 17.80
C THR A 111 -7.32 2.83 16.43
N VAL A 112 -6.15 2.99 15.79
CA VAL A 112 -5.81 2.25 14.58
C VAL A 112 -5.70 0.78 14.96
N GLN A 113 -6.36 -0.09 14.21
CA GLN A 113 -6.20 -1.53 14.35
C GLN A 113 -5.37 -2.04 13.18
N ALA A 114 -4.27 -2.71 13.48
CA ALA A 114 -3.51 -3.44 12.48
C ALA A 114 -4.24 -4.72 12.09
N LEU A 115 -4.26 -5.01 10.81
CA LEU A 115 -4.66 -6.30 10.26
C LEU A 115 -3.43 -7.18 10.19
N VAL A 116 -3.37 -8.17 11.07
CA VAL A 116 -2.20 -9.03 11.23
C VAL A 116 -2.52 -10.43 10.71
N ASP A 117 -1.67 -10.88 9.82
CA ASP A 117 -1.63 -12.28 9.41
C ASP A 117 -0.71 -13.04 10.35
N THR A 118 -1.25 -14.05 11.02
CA THR A 118 -0.51 -14.87 11.98
C THR A 118 -0.10 -16.22 11.43
N ASP A 119 -0.40 -16.49 10.17
CA ASP A 119 0.01 -17.69 9.47
C ASP A 119 1.46 -17.56 8.99
N ASP A 120 2.12 -18.70 8.76
CA ASP A 120 3.48 -18.76 8.21
C ASP A 120 3.43 -18.58 6.69
N ILE A 121 3.34 -17.33 6.25
CA ILE A 121 3.20 -16.98 4.84
C ILE A 121 4.33 -16.08 4.34
N HIS A 122 4.62 -16.18 3.05
CA HIS A 122 5.47 -15.23 2.35
C HIS A 122 4.62 -14.06 1.82
N CYS A 123 5.11 -12.83 1.99
CA CYS A 123 4.45 -11.63 1.47
C CYS A 123 5.35 -10.93 0.44
N LEU A 124 4.80 -10.63 -0.73
CA LEU A 124 5.44 -9.83 -1.76
C LEU A 124 4.72 -8.48 -1.89
N MET A 125 5.43 -7.39 -1.59
CA MET A 125 4.92 -6.05 -1.77
C MET A 125 5.48 -5.42 -3.04
N ILE A 126 4.60 -5.09 -3.97
CA ILE A 126 4.94 -4.43 -5.23
C ILE A 126 4.42 -2.99 -5.21
N GLY A 127 5.26 -2.05 -5.60
CA GLY A 127 4.87 -0.65 -5.68
C GLY A 127 5.96 0.21 -6.34
N ALA A 128 5.55 1.29 -6.99
CA ALA A 128 6.46 2.25 -7.61
C ALA A 128 7.42 2.89 -6.60
N SER A 129 8.50 3.49 -7.09
CA SER A 129 9.41 4.26 -6.25
C SER A 129 8.67 5.47 -5.65
N GLY A 130 8.95 5.82 -4.40
CA GLY A 130 8.35 6.97 -3.72
C GLY A 130 6.93 6.77 -3.18
N ILE A 131 6.25 5.65 -3.44
CA ILE A 131 4.87 5.41 -2.96
C ILE A 131 4.77 5.19 -1.44
N GLY A 132 5.88 5.17 -0.73
CA GLY A 132 5.89 5.03 0.72
C GLY A 132 5.96 3.59 1.25
N LYS A 133 6.44 2.61 0.46
CA LYS A 133 6.61 1.21 0.91
C LYS A 133 7.32 1.09 2.25
N THR A 134 8.40 1.82 2.43
CA THR A 134 9.16 1.81 3.69
C THR A 134 8.35 2.40 4.85
N ALA A 135 7.70 3.54 4.63
CA ALA A 135 6.97 4.25 5.67
C ALA A 135 5.68 3.54 6.09
N PHE A 136 4.91 3.01 5.12
CA PHE A 136 3.58 2.46 5.38
C PHE A 136 3.56 0.95 5.58
N PHE A 137 4.61 0.25 5.20
CA PHE A 137 4.69 -1.19 5.39
C PHE A 137 5.89 -1.62 6.26
N LEU A 138 7.11 -1.24 5.87
CA LEU A 138 8.29 -1.78 6.53
C LEU A 138 8.42 -1.29 7.98
N TYR A 139 8.31 0.02 8.24
CA TYR A 139 8.40 0.53 9.61
C TYR A 139 7.29 0.03 10.53
N PRO A 140 6.00 -0.01 10.15
CA PRO A 140 4.96 -0.63 10.97
C PRO A 140 5.23 -2.11 11.29
N ASN A 141 5.77 -2.87 10.33
CA ASN A 141 6.13 -4.27 10.56
C ASN A 141 7.33 -4.43 11.48
N LEU A 142 8.36 -3.59 11.35
CA LEU A 142 9.49 -3.59 12.29
C LEU A 142 9.03 -3.25 13.71
N GLU A 143 8.17 -2.24 13.87
CA GLU A 143 7.59 -1.87 15.16
C GLU A 143 6.79 -3.02 15.76
N TYR A 144 5.94 -3.65 14.96
CA TYR A 144 5.13 -4.77 15.40
C TYR A 144 5.99 -5.99 15.76
N ALA A 145 6.97 -6.35 14.92
CA ALA A 145 7.89 -7.45 15.18
C ALA A 145 8.66 -7.25 16.49
N CYS A 146 9.14 -6.04 16.75
CA CYS A 146 9.78 -5.71 18.01
C CYS A 146 8.80 -5.81 19.19
N ALA A 147 7.59 -5.31 19.04
CA ALA A 147 6.59 -5.32 20.12
C ALA A 147 6.16 -6.73 20.52
N CYS A 148 6.03 -7.66 19.57
CA CYS A 148 5.67 -9.06 19.85
C CYS A 148 6.86 -10.01 20.04
N GLY A 149 8.09 -9.48 20.11
CA GLY A 149 9.30 -10.28 20.43
C GLY A 149 9.78 -11.18 19.30
N MET A 150 9.50 -10.86 18.03
CA MET A 150 9.97 -11.64 16.88
C MET A 150 11.44 -11.33 16.56
N SER A 151 12.25 -12.36 16.33
CA SER A 151 13.56 -12.19 15.71
C SER A 151 13.39 -11.98 14.20
N PHE A 152 14.15 -11.06 13.62
CA PHE A 152 14.06 -10.79 12.18
C PHE A 152 15.41 -10.37 11.58
N LEU A 153 15.53 -10.56 10.27
CA LEU A 153 16.63 -10.07 9.46
C LEU A 153 16.09 -9.03 8.47
N ALA A 154 16.68 -7.86 8.43
CA ALA A 154 16.31 -6.81 7.49
C ALA A 154 17.48 -6.48 6.55
N LEU A 155 17.20 -6.46 5.24
CA LEU A 155 18.15 -6.00 4.24
C LEU A 155 18.01 -4.50 4.04
N ASP A 156 19.09 -3.76 4.28
CA ASP A 156 19.12 -2.31 4.21
C ASP A 156 20.13 -1.82 3.16
N THR A 157 19.65 -1.55 1.97
CA THR A 157 20.50 -1.07 0.87
C THR A 157 20.99 0.36 1.03
N LYS A 158 20.35 1.16 1.89
CA LYS A 158 20.61 2.59 2.08
C LYS A 158 21.24 2.93 3.43
N GLY A 159 21.22 2.01 4.40
CA GLY A 159 21.63 2.24 5.77
C GLY A 159 20.60 3.01 6.63
N ASP A 160 19.41 3.25 6.10
CA ASP A 160 18.36 4.02 6.77
C ASP A 160 17.67 3.23 7.89
N LEU A 161 17.49 1.91 7.71
CA LEU A 161 16.82 1.06 8.70
C LEU A 161 17.66 0.91 9.96
N ALA A 162 18.93 0.58 9.81
CA ALA A 162 19.84 0.44 10.95
C ALA A 162 19.94 1.75 11.74
N ARG A 163 20.07 2.88 11.06
CA ARG A 163 20.19 4.21 11.68
C ARG A 163 18.90 4.65 12.37
N ASN A 164 17.75 4.50 11.70
CA ASN A 164 16.49 5.03 12.20
C ASN A 164 15.80 4.09 13.18
N TYR A 165 15.97 2.78 13.02
CA TYR A 165 15.22 1.81 13.79
C TYR A 165 16.06 0.97 14.77
N GLY A 166 17.35 0.79 14.50
CA GLY A 166 18.23 0.00 15.38
C GLY A 166 18.26 0.51 16.82
N THR A 167 18.29 1.83 17.00
CA THR A 167 18.25 2.44 18.35
C THR A 167 16.90 2.22 19.04
N ILE A 168 15.80 2.28 18.31
CA ILE A 168 14.45 2.01 18.85
C ILE A 168 14.35 0.55 19.28
N ALA A 169 14.76 -0.38 18.44
CA ALA A 169 14.74 -1.80 18.74
C ALA A 169 15.57 -2.13 20.01
N SER A 170 16.78 -1.61 20.12
CA SER A 170 17.63 -1.87 21.28
C SER A 170 17.16 -1.19 22.56
N ARG A 171 16.81 0.11 22.51
CA ARG A 171 16.49 0.89 23.71
C ARG A 171 15.07 0.68 24.22
N CYS A 172 14.10 0.54 23.31
CA CYS A 172 12.69 0.43 23.71
C CYS A 172 12.24 -1.01 23.90
N TYR A 173 12.84 -1.93 23.15
CA TYR A 173 12.41 -3.34 23.12
C TYR A 173 13.49 -4.32 23.60
N GLY A 174 14.70 -3.85 23.93
CA GLY A 174 15.79 -4.68 24.47
C GLY A 174 16.44 -5.63 23.44
N TYR A 175 16.30 -5.36 22.14
CA TYR A 175 16.89 -6.19 21.10
C TYR A 175 18.41 -6.07 21.05
N GLN A 176 19.06 -7.19 20.80
CA GLN A 176 20.46 -7.21 20.34
C GLN A 176 20.45 -6.96 18.84
N VAL A 177 21.02 -5.83 18.43
CA VAL A 177 21.10 -5.43 17.02
C VAL A 177 22.50 -5.68 16.51
N ALA A 178 22.64 -6.55 15.50
CA ALA A 178 23.88 -6.76 14.77
C ALA A 178 23.75 -6.16 13.37
N VAL A 179 24.76 -5.45 12.91
CA VAL A 179 24.82 -4.87 11.57
C VAL A 179 25.99 -5.52 10.83
N ILE A 180 25.70 -6.13 9.67
CA ILE A 180 26.72 -6.68 8.77
C ILE A 180 26.82 -5.70 7.59
N ASP A 181 27.92 -4.93 7.53
CA ASP A 181 28.17 -4.03 6.40
C ASP A 181 29.05 -4.71 5.34
N LEU A 182 28.43 -5.18 4.27
CA LEU A 182 29.14 -5.85 3.17
C LEU A 182 29.96 -4.88 2.31
N ARG A 183 29.79 -3.57 2.47
CA ARG A 183 30.59 -2.54 1.77
C ARG A 183 31.92 -2.28 2.46
N ASN A 184 31.98 -2.48 3.78
CA ASN A 184 33.17 -2.34 4.59
C ASN A 184 33.35 -3.60 5.46
N PRO A 185 33.70 -4.75 4.86
CA PRO A 185 33.95 -5.96 5.61
C PRO A 185 35.22 -5.76 6.46
N THR A 186 35.09 -5.81 7.78
CA THR A 186 36.21 -5.79 8.74
C THR A 186 36.56 -7.23 9.13
#